data_d8bd274ffe62368706811a8283135d1b
#
_entry.id   d8bd274ffe62368706811a8283135d1b
#
_cell.length_a   1.000
_cell.length_b   1.000
_cell.length_c   1.000
_cell.angle_alpha   90.00
_cell.angle_beta   90.00
_cell.angle_gamma   90.00
#
_symmetry.space_group_name_H-M   'P 1'
#
loop_
_entity.id
_entity.type
_entity.pdbx_description
1 polymer ?
#
loop_
_entity_poly.entity_id
_entity_poly.type
_entity_poly.pdbx_seq_one_letter_code
_entity_poly.pdbx_strand_id
1 'polypeptide(L)'
;VTAANRPGGRPEGAAPGWKVALALVSLALSLLLWLNGLIDSLSRPSVGNDLNRRQLELAVLAEPQLSGPLRNLLAGSNPLDTLRKALAEEINDAREAGQSPDPGLLLEQALLLRRQGQTPASDALLAELGTGNSPQSALAQALLAPERKPDGPANRILIDALPKGGVLQLWSCEALTPDANCDAARASRRALLQLTSVSVLPVLLLLLGSAALLRELWLRWRGRAAEAPPLQGPQLSGLDAVLLIAGGFVVIGELLTPLLVGPLLTGLLLQLAVTSPLREGINVVSLYLALMAGPLLILALMLRGKGALAGLQFRWNPLALNLRQGLKGLLMVLPLVSLVGWLQGQLWGDPGGSNPLLELVLNSHNVPALACFGFTAIVLAPLFEETIFRGALLPVAARKLGAAGGILLSAAVFAVAHLSLGELLPLLVLGIGLGWVRWSSGRLGSCVLMHGLWNALTFANLVVLGW
;
A
#
# COMPACT_ATOMS: atom_id res chain seq x y z
N VAL A 1 14.88 26.69 -52.43
CA VAL A 1 13.93 27.55 -51.69
C VAL A 1 12.55 27.05 -52.01
N THR A 2 11.97 26.16 -51.25
CA THR A 2 10.53 25.86 -51.28
C THR A 2 10.05 25.74 -49.84
N ALA A 3 9.25 26.74 -49.45
CA ALA A 3 8.60 26.81 -48.13
C ALA A 3 7.58 25.65 -48.03
N ALA A 4 7.83 24.72 -47.12
CA ALA A 4 6.89 23.67 -46.77
C ALA A 4 5.69 24.28 -46.04
N ASN A 5 4.53 24.17 -46.65
CA ASN A 5 3.22 24.55 -46.17
C ASN A 5 2.90 23.81 -44.85
N ARG A 6 2.95 24.46 -43.72
CA ARG A 6 2.40 23.97 -42.44
C ARG A 6 0.89 23.89 -42.58
N PRO A 7 0.23 22.74 -42.39
CA PRO A 7 -1.24 22.73 -42.34
C PRO A 7 -1.70 23.57 -41.18
N GLY A 8 -2.42 24.65 -41.50
CA GLY A 8 -3.02 25.56 -40.54
C GLY A 8 -3.96 24.80 -39.60
N GLY A 9 -3.59 24.70 -38.33
CA GLY A 9 -4.50 24.27 -37.29
C GLY A 9 -5.67 25.26 -37.24
N ARG A 10 -6.91 24.79 -37.41
CA ARG A 10 -8.11 25.58 -37.12
C ARG A 10 -7.99 26.11 -35.71
N PRO A 11 -8.29 27.41 -35.47
CA PRO A 11 -8.36 27.92 -34.11
C PRO A 11 -9.38 27.06 -33.34
N GLU A 12 -8.98 26.50 -32.16
CA GLU A 12 -9.90 25.83 -31.24
C GLU A 12 -11.01 26.84 -30.93
N GLY A 13 -12.23 26.60 -31.45
CA GLY A 13 -13.40 27.43 -31.10
C GLY A 13 -13.53 27.47 -29.58
N ALA A 14 -13.92 28.64 -29.03
CA ALA A 14 -14.08 28.81 -27.59
C ALA A 14 -14.97 27.69 -27.03
N ALA A 15 -14.49 27.04 -25.96
CA ALA A 15 -15.23 25.95 -25.32
C ALA A 15 -16.60 26.44 -24.84
N PRO A 16 -17.67 25.63 -24.95
CA PRO A 16 -19.01 26.05 -24.49
C PRO A 16 -18.97 26.47 -23.02
N GLY A 17 -19.63 27.58 -22.66
CA GLY A 17 -19.59 28.15 -21.31
C GLY A 17 -20.01 27.17 -20.21
N TRP A 18 -21.00 26.31 -20.47
CA TRP A 18 -21.42 25.27 -19.52
C TRP A 18 -20.28 24.25 -19.19
N LYS A 19 -19.45 23.93 -20.19
CA LYS A 19 -18.34 22.99 -20.02
C LYS A 19 -17.23 23.59 -19.14
N VAL A 20 -16.99 24.90 -19.31
CA VAL A 20 -16.04 25.63 -18.44
C VAL A 20 -16.58 25.73 -17.01
N ALA A 21 -17.87 26.09 -16.85
CA ALA A 21 -18.51 26.15 -15.54
C ALA A 21 -18.45 24.78 -14.82
N LEU A 22 -18.76 23.68 -15.51
CA LEU A 22 -18.68 22.33 -14.96
C LEU A 22 -17.24 21.97 -14.52
N ALA A 23 -16.25 22.35 -15.34
CA ALA A 23 -14.83 22.09 -14.99
C ALA A 23 -14.39 22.86 -13.74
N LEU A 24 -14.83 24.16 -13.63
CA LEU A 24 -14.51 24.99 -12.45
C LEU A 24 -15.16 24.44 -11.17
N VAL A 25 -16.43 24.06 -11.23
CA VAL A 25 -17.14 23.45 -10.09
C VAL A 25 -16.50 22.14 -9.69
N SER A 26 -16.22 21.26 -10.66
CA SER A 26 -15.54 19.98 -10.39
C SER A 26 -14.16 20.18 -9.77
N LEU A 27 -13.39 21.16 -10.27
CA LEU A 27 -12.06 21.47 -9.74
C LEU A 27 -12.15 21.98 -8.30
N ALA A 28 -13.10 22.89 -8.01
CA ALA A 28 -13.31 23.43 -6.66
C ALA A 28 -13.68 22.31 -5.68
N LEU A 29 -14.62 21.43 -6.06
CA LEU A 29 -15.00 20.26 -5.25
C LEU A 29 -13.83 19.31 -5.03
N SER A 30 -13.06 19.03 -6.07
CA SER A 30 -11.88 18.15 -5.97
C SER A 30 -10.81 18.71 -5.04
N LEU A 31 -10.53 20.00 -5.11
CA LEU A 31 -9.58 20.65 -4.22
C LEU A 31 -10.03 20.60 -2.76
N LEU A 32 -11.33 20.83 -2.50
CA LEU A 32 -11.90 20.72 -1.16
C LEU A 32 -11.82 19.28 -0.63
N LEU A 33 -12.17 18.29 -1.44
CA LEU A 33 -12.11 16.88 -1.08
C LEU A 33 -10.67 16.44 -0.78
N TRP A 34 -9.73 16.78 -1.63
CA TRP A 34 -8.34 16.41 -1.46
C TRP A 34 -7.70 17.10 -0.25
N LEU A 35 -7.99 18.40 -0.05
CA LEU A 35 -7.51 19.11 1.13
C LEU A 35 -8.05 18.47 2.41
N ASN A 36 -9.37 18.20 2.46
CA ASN A 36 -9.98 17.54 3.60
C ASN A 36 -9.40 16.12 3.82
N GLY A 37 -9.25 15.33 2.76
CA GLY A 37 -8.69 13.98 2.84
C GLY A 37 -7.22 13.96 3.30
N LEU A 38 -6.41 14.93 2.88
CA LEU A 38 -5.03 15.09 3.33
C LEU A 38 -4.96 15.51 4.82
N ILE A 39 -5.85 16.41 5.27
CA ILE A 39 -5.93 16.79 6.68
C ILE A 39 -6.41 15.60 7.52
N ASP A 40 -7.44 14.87 7.07
CA ASP A 40 -7.93 13.67 7.73
C ASP A 40 -6.86 12.58 7.85
N SER A 41 -5.97 12.50 6.86
CA SER A 41 -4.87 11.52 6.89
C SER A 41 -3.94 11.68 8.08
N LEU A 42 -3.81 12.87 8.66
CA LEU A 42 -3.01 13.11 9.87
C LEU A 42 -3.57 12.42 11.11
N SER A 43 -4.88 12.13 11.13
CA SER A 43 -5.55 11.43 12.23
C SER A 43 -5.57 9.90 12.07
N ARG A 44 -5.24 9.41 10.89
CA ARG A 44 -5.21 7.97 10.60
C ARG A 44 -3.90 7.33 11.07
N PRO A 45 -3.95 6.12 11.67
CA PRO A 45 -2.74 5.42 12.10
C PRO A 45 -1.83 5.09 10.91
N SER A 46 -0.54 4.95 11.19
CA SER A 46 0.43 4.43 10.23
C SER A 46 0.51 2.91 10.35
N VAL A 47 0.44 2.23 9.21
CA VAL A 47 0.76 0.80 9.12
C VAL A 47 2.27 0.54 9.36
N GLY A 48 3.10 1.58 9.27
CA GLY A 48 4.54 1.47 9.47
C GLY A 48 4.92 0.92 10.86
N ASN A 49 4.23 1.36 11.92
CA ASN A 49 4.45 0.87 13.27
C ASN A 49 4.12 -0.63 13.39
N ASP A 50 2.98 -1.06 12.85
CA ASP A 50 2.58 -2.47 12.79
C ASP A 50 3.58 -3.32 12.02
N LEU A 51 4.08 -2.85 10.88
CA LEU A 51 5.07 -3.56 10.09
C LEU A 51 6.39 -3.72 10.86
N ASN A 52 6.85 -2.66 11.51
CA ASN A 52 8.07 -2.69 12.33
C ASN A 52 7.92 -3.69 13.50
N ARG A 53 6.80 -3.63 14.23
CA ARG A 53 6.51 -4.56 15.33
C ARG A 53 6.50 -6.01 14.85
N ARG A 54 5.79 -6.33 13.76
CA ARG A 54 5.74 -7.69 13.20
C ARG A 54 7.12 -8.17 12.75
N GLN A 55 7.94 -7.30 12.20
CA GLN A 55 9.33 -7.65 11.86
C GLN A 55 10.17 -7.96 13.11
N LEU A 56 9.97 -7.23 14.22
CA LEU A 56 10.60 -7.50 15.49
C LEU A 56 10.11 -8.82 16.11
N GLU A 57 8.80 -9.11 16.04
CA GLU A 57 8.24 -10.41 16.44
C GLU A 57 8.90 -11.58 15.66
N LEU A 58 9.03 -11.44 14.34
CA LEU A 58 9.73 -12.42 13.51
C LEU A 58 11.20 -12.57 13.91
N ALA A 59 11.87 -11.47 14.25
CA ALA A 59 13.26 -11.50 14.71
C ALA A 59 13.41 -12.27 16.03
N VAL A 60 12.50 -12.07 16.98
CA VAL A 60 12.46 -12.82 18.24
C VAL A 60 12.18 -14.29 18.02
N LEU A 61 11.21 -14.64 17.17
CA LEU A 61 10.87 -16.03 16.86
C LEU A 61 11.98 -16.75 16.09
N ALA A 62 12.68 -16.05 15.19
CA ALA A 62 13.75 -16.61 14.36
C ALA A 62 15.08 -16.75 15.12
N GLU A 63 15.28 -15.99 16.21
CA GLU A 63 16.53 -15.91 16.96
C GLU A 63 17.14 -17.28 17.27
N PRO A 64 16.38 -18.33 17.74
CA PRO A 64 16.96 -19.63 18.05
C PRO A 64 17.57 -20.40 16.86
N GLN A 65 17.22 -20.02 15.63
CA GLN A 65 17.73 -20.61 14.39
C GLN A 65 18.95 -19.84 13.83
N LEU A 66 19.24 -18.67 14.38
CA LEU A 66 20.32 -17.79 13.92
C LEU A 66 21.56 -17.96 14.80
N SER A 67 22.74 -18.03 14.20
CA SER A 67 24.01 -18.14 14.89
C SER A 67 25.01 -17.10 14.43
N GLY A 68 25.91 -16.69 15.32
CA GLY A 68 27.03 -15.81 15.03
C GLY A 68 26.65 -14.49 14.39
N PRO A 69 27.35 -14.03 13.34
CA PRO A 69 27.13 -12.74 12.70
C PRO A 69 25.73 -12.59 12.07
N LEU A 70 25.12 -13.69 11.60
CA LEU A 70 23.79 -13.65 10.97
C LEU A 70 22.70 -13.27 11.99
N ARG A 71 22.83 -13.66 13.24
CA ARG A 71 21.91 -13.25 14.31
C ARG A 71 21.90 -11.73 14.44
N ASN A 72 23.08 -11.11 14.59
CA ASN A 72 23.16 -9.65 14.75
C ASN A 72 22.70 -8.91 13.51
N LEU A 73 22.90 -9.46 12.31
CA LEU A 73 22.50 -8.83 11.05
C LEU A 73 20.98 -8.87 10.84
N LEU A 74 20.32 -10.01 11.13
CA LEU A 74 18.90 -10.21 10.82
C LEU A 74 17.98 -9.93 12.00
N ALA A 75 18.37 -10.33 13.21
CA ALA A 75 17.54 -10.18 14.41
C ALA A 75 18.00 -9.04 15.32
N GLY A 76 19.20 -8.47 15.11
CA GLY A 76 19.78 -7.49 16.01
C GLY A 76 20.47 -8.13 17.22
N SER A 77 21.09 -7.28 18.06
CA SER A 77 21.87 -7.73 19.23
C SER A 77 20.96 -8.26 20.37
N ASN A 78 19.78 -7.69 20.54
CA ASN A 78 18.80 -8.06 21.56
C ASN A 78 17.38 -7.85 21.06
N PRO A 79 16.85 -8.76 20.21
CA PRO A 79 15.54 -8.59 19.59
C PRO A 79 14.40 -8.55 20.60
N LEU A 80 14.51 -9.31 21.70
CA LEU A 80 13.49 -9.34 22.75
C LEU A 80 13.36 -8.00 23.49
N ASP A 81 14.47 -7.35 23.81
CA ASP A 81 14.44 -6.03 24.46
C ASP A 81 13.99 -4.92 23.50
N THR A 82 14.36 -5.03 22.22
CA THR A 82 13.91 -4.10 21.19
C THR A 82 12.39 -4.19 21.01
N LEU A 83 11.84 -5.40 20.93
CA LEU A 83 10.39 -5.61 20.86
C LEU A 83 9.69 -5.06 22.11
N ARG A 84 10.24 -5.32 23.30
CA ARG A 84 9.69 -4.80 24.56
C ARG A 84 9.58 -3.27 24.56
N LYS A 85 10.61 -2.58 24.08
CA LYS A 85 10.61 -1.10 24.00
C LYS A 85 9.59 -0.60 23.00
N ALA A 86 9.50 -1.21 21.83
CA ALA A 86 8.54 -0.85 20.79
C ALA A 86 7.08 -1.02 21.29
N LEU A 87 6.78 -2.15 21.95
CA LEU A 87 5.45 -2.38 22.53
C LEU A 87 5.13 -1.36 23.65
N ALA A 88 6.10 -1.07 24.52
CA ALA A 88 5.91 -0.09 25.60
C ALA A 88 5.66 1.33 25.05
N GLU A 89 6.36 1.73 24.00
CA GLU A 89 6.19 3.01 23.30
C GLU A 89 4.79 3.09 22.71
N GLU A 90 4.36 2.10 21.93
CA GLU A 90 3.04 2.06 21.30
C GLU A 90 1.88 2.10 22.32
N ILE A 91 2.03 1.37 23.45
CA ILE A 91 1.06 1.41 24.55
C ILE A 91 1.01 2.80 25.22
N ASN A 92 2.16 3.44 25.41
CA ASN A 92 2.23 4.77 26.02
C ASN A 92 1.66 5.85 25.09
N ASP A 93 1.97 5.78 23.81
CA ASP A 93 1.44 6.72 22.80
C ASP A 93 -0.10 6.66 22.75
N ALA A 94 -0.68 5.46 22.80
CA ALA A 94 -2.13 5.30 22.86
C ALA A 94 -2.73 5.93 24.14
N ARG A 95 -2.07 5.73 25.28
CA ARG A 95 -2.51 6.32 26.57
C ARG A 95 -2.38 7.85 26.57
N GLU A 96 -1.29 8.39 26.05
CA GLU A 96 -1.08 9.85 25.93
C GLU A 96 -2.10 10.49 24.98
N ALA A 97 -2.52 9.77 23.93
CA ALA A 97 -3.60 10.18 23.05
C ALA A 97 -5.01 10.04 23.68
N GLY A 98 -5.11 9.56 24.92
CA GLY A 98 -6.40 9.31 25.59
C GLY A 98 -7.18 8.12 25.04
N GLN A 99 -6.51 7.22 24.31
CA GLN A 99 -7.08 6.01 23.72
C GLN A 99 -6.77 4.81 24.62
N SER A 100 -7.66 3.80 24.59
CA SER A 100 -7.36 2.52 25.22
C SER A 100 -6.37 1.75 24.33
N PRO A 101 -5.24 1.26 24.88
CA PRO A 101 -4.30 0.43 24.13
C PRO A 101 -4.97 -0.83 23.60
N ASP A 102 -4.50 -1.33 22.45
CA ASP A 102 -5.00 -2.57 21.86
C ASP A 102 -4.80 -3.76 22.82
N PRO A 103 -5.83 -4.59 23.07
CA PRO A 103 -5.74 -5.75 23.95
C PRO A 103 -4.66 -6.76 23.55
N GLY A 104 -4.33 -6.87 22.26
CA GLY A 104 -3.26 -7.72 21.76
C GLY A 104 -1.89 -7.22 22.20
N LEU A 105 -1.64 -5.90 22.11
CA LEU A 105 -0.39 -5.28 22.54
C LEU A 105 -0.16 -5.44 24.05
N LEU A 106 -1.21 -5.22 24.86
CA LEU A 106 -1.14 -5.42 26.32
C LEU A 106 -0.81 -6.87 26.67
N LEU A 107 -1.45 -7.83 26.00
CA LEU A 107 -1.18 -9.25 26.21
C LEU A 107 0.25 -9.63 25.80
N GLU A 108 0.71 -9.16 24.65
CA GLU A 108 2.06 -9.42 24.15
C GLU A 108 3.12 -8.86 25.09
N GLN A 109 2.97 -7.61 25.52
CA GLN A 109 3.86 -6.98 26.48
C GLN A 109 3.88 -7.75 27.81
N ALA A 110 2.72 -8.17 28.32
CA ALA A 110 2.62 -8.94 29.55
C ALA A 110 3.33 -10.31 29.46
N LEU A 111 3.14 -11.05 28.36
CA LEU A 111 3.79 -12.32 28.12
C LEU A 111 5.32 -12.16 27.98
N LEU A 112 5.75 -11.09 27.31
CA LEU A 112 7.17 -10.77 27.15
C LEU A 112 7.83 -10.46 28.49
N LEU A 113 7.20 -9.61 29.34
CA LEU A 113 7.67 -9.30 30.69
C LEU A 113 7.78 -10.57 31.56
N ARG A 114 6.80 -11.47 31.46
CA ARG A 114 6.82 -12.76 32.17
C ARG A 114 7.99 -13.63 31.76
N ARG A 115 8.31 -13.69 30.46
CA ARG A 115 9.51 -14.41 29.95
C ARG A 115 10.82 -13.79 30.44
N GLN A 116 10.86 -12.51 30.73
CA GLN A 116 12.01 -11.82 31.31
C GLN A 116 12.06 -11.90 32.87
N GLY A 117 11.16 -12.66 33.49
CA GLY A 117 11.08 -12.79 34.95
C GLY A 117 10.47 -11.59 35.67
N GLN A 118 9.92 -10.63 34.95
CA GLN A 118 9.27 -9.43 35.50
C GLN A 118 7.78 -9.71 35.83
N THR A 119 7.52 -10.72 36.64
CA THR A 119 6.17 -11.21 36.96
C THR A 119 5.24 -10.12 37.53
N PRO A 120 5.66 -9.25 38.50
CA PRO A 120 4.76 -8.24 39.01
C PRO A 120 4.26 -7.23 37.96
N ALA A 121 5.14 -6.81 37.04
CA ALA A 121 4.76 -5.91 35.96
C ALA A 121 3.86 -6.60 34.92
N SER A 122 4.13 -7.88 34.61
CA SER A 122 3.26 -8.71 33.77
C SER A 122 1.86 -8.83 34.37
N ASP A 123 1.76 -9.16 35.66
CA ASP A 123 0.49 -9.40 36.34
C ASP A 123 -0.35 -8.10 36.44
N ALA A 124 0.28 -6.94 36.54
CA ALA A 124 -0.41 -5.64 36.52
C ALA A 124 -1.08 -5.40 35.15
N LEU A 125 -0.39 -5.65 34.03
CA LEU A 125 -0.96 -5.52 32.68
C LEU A 125 -2.06 -6.56 32.42
N LEU A 126 -1.87 -7.81 32.89
CA LEU A 126 -2.91 -8.83 32.77
C LEU A 126 -4.15 -8.51 33.58
N ALA A 127 -4.00 -7.89 34.76
CA ALA A 127 -5.14 -7.44 35.59
C ALA A 127 -5.92 -6.30 34.89
N GLU A 128 -5.21 -5.34 34.28
CA GLU A 128 -5.82 -4.27 33.46
C GLU A 128 -6.61 -4.89 32.30
N LEU A 129 -6.00 -5.80 31.55
CA LEU A 129 -6.61 -6.47 30.39
C LEU A 129 -7.79 -7.37 30.80
N GLY A 130 -7.72 -8.03 31.94
CA GLY A 130 -8.74 -8.98 32.42
C GLY A 130 -10.09 -8.37 32.73
N THR A 131 -10.21 -7.04 32.80
CA THR A 131 -11.48 -6.32 33.02
C THR A 131 -12.34 -6.19 31.75
N GLY A 132 -11.78 -6.48 30.55
CA GLY A 132 -12.47 -6.40 29.25
C GLY A 132 -13.27 -7.64 28.89
N ASN A 133 -13.92 -7.59 27.72
CA ASN A 133 -14.73 -8.68 27.15
C ASN A 133 -14.13 -9.24 25.83
N SER A 134 -12.81 -9.16 25.65
CA SER A 134 -12.13 -9.67 24.46
C SER A 134 -11.61 -11.10 24.67
N PRO A 135 -11.29 -11.86 23.62
CA PRO A 135 -10.58 -13.14 23.75
C PRO A 135 -9.26 -13.00 24.52
N GLN A 136 -8.55 -11.88 24.34
CA GLN A 136 -7.33 -11.55 25.07
C GLN A 136 -7.57 -11.32 26.56
N SER A 137 -8.73 -10.75 26.91
CA SER A 137 -9.12 -10.58 28.32
C SER A 137 -9.39 -11.91 29.01
N ALA A 138 -10.03 -12.86 28.31
CA ALA A 138 -10.23 -14.21 28.82
C ALA A 138 -8.89 -14.95 29.02
N LEU A 139 -7.93 -14.76 28.11
CA LEU A 139 -6.56 -15.28 28.24
C LEU A 139 -5.83 -14.65 29.44
N ALA A 140 -5.96 -13.34 29.64
CA ALA A 140 -5.36 -12.65 30.78
C ALA A 140 -5.89 -13.21 32.12
N GLN A 141 -7.20 -13.42 32.22
CA GLN A 141 -7.82 -14.06 33.40
C GLN A 141 -7.28 -15.48 33.61
N ALA A 142 -7.17 -16.29 32.55
CA ALA A 142 -6.61 -17.62 32.62
C ALA A 142 -5.12 -17.61 33.04
N LEU A 143 -4.36 -16.60 32.63
CA LEU A 143 -2.96 -16.42 33.03
C LEU A 143 -2.78 -15.98 34.49
N LEU A 144 -3.75 -15.30 35.07
CA LEU A 144 -3.75 -14.84 36.47
C LEU A 144 -4.33 -15.88 37.45
N ALA A 145 -5.07 -16.89 36.97
CA ALA A 145 -5.74 -17.85 37.81
C ALA A 145 -4.72 -18.65 38.67
N PRO A 146 -4.93 -18.73 40.01
CA PRO A 146 -3.99 -19.41 40.90
C PRO A 146 -3.98 -20.93 40.76
N GLU A 147 -5.11 -21.52 40.34
CA GLU A 147 -5.26 -22.97 40.12
C GLU A 147 -5.30 -23.28 38.61
N ARG A 148 -4.13 -23.25 37.98
CA ARG A 148 -4.02 -23.70 36.59
C ARG A 148 -4.06 -25.22 36.55
N LYS A 149 -5.04 -25.77 35.82
CA LYS A 149 -4.90 -27.10 35.29
C LYS A 149 -4.14 -27.00 33.96
N PRO A 150 -2.85 -27.38 33.90
CA PRO A 150 -2.16 -27.50 32.62
C PRO A 150 -2.99 -28.40 31.72
N ASP A 151 -3.03 -28.15 30.41
CA ASP A 151 -3.73 -28.98 29.42
C ASP A 151 -5.27 -29.06 29.47
N GLY A 152 -5.94 -28.14 30.14
CA GLY A 152 -7.40 -28.05 30.09
C GLY A 152 -7.90 -27.72 28.66
N PRO A 153 -8.98 -28.40 28.17
CA PRO A 153 -9.55 -28.09 26.84
C PRO A 153 -9.97 -26.62 26.70
N ALA A 154 -10.31 -25.95 27.80
CA ALA A 154 -10.62 -24.52 27.82
C ALA A 154 -9.44 -23.65 27.42
N ASN A 155 -8.21 -23.98 27.87
CA ASN A 155 -7.00 -23.21 27.50
C ASN A 155 -6.70 -23.33 26.01
N ARG A 156 -6.90 -24.50 25.40
CA ARG A 156 -6.71 -24.72 23.95
C ARG A 156 -7.69 -23.88 23.12
N ILE A 157 -8.95 -23.81 23.53
CA ILE A 157 -9.96 -22.96 22.84
C ILE A 157 -9.52 -21.50 22.85
N LEU A 158 -9.01 -20.99 24.00
CA LEU A 158 -8.53 -19.61 24.12
C LEU A 158 -7.30 -19.35 23.24
N ILE A 159 -6.36 -20.29 23.20
CA ILE A 159 -5.14 -20.19 22.38
C ILE A 159 -5.49 -20.26 20.88
N ASP A 160 -6.42 -21.14 20.49
CA ASP A 160 -6.85 -21.31 19.10
C ASP A 160 -7.66 -20.11 18.56
N ALA A 161 -8.20 -19.27 19.46
CA ALA A 161 -8.85 -18.02 19.11
C ALA A 161 -7.86 -16.89 18.73
N LEU A 162 -6.57 -17.06 19.03
CA LEU A 162 -5.52 -16.11 18.64
C LEU A 162 -5.11 -16.31 17.17
N PRO A 163 -4.52 -15.26 16.54
CA PRO A 163 -3.89 -15.39 15.22
C PRO A 163 -2.85 -16.51 15.20
N LYS A 164 -2.95 -17.40 14.23
CA LYS A 164 -2.11 -18.60 14.17
C LYS A 164 -0.68 -18.26 13.75
N GLY A 165 0.28 -18.88 14.46
CA GLY A 165 1.70 -18.84 14.11
C GLY A 165 2.45 -17.60 14.56
N GLY A 166 1.80 -16.64 15.21
CA GLY A 166 2.43 -15.45 15.78
C GLY A 166 2.99 -15.66 17.19
N VAL A 167 3.69 -14.66 17.67
CA VAL A 167 4.29 -14.59 19.02
C VAL A 167 3.23 -14.80 20.09
N LEU A 168 2.07 -14.14 19.98
CA LEU A 168 0.98 -14.26 20.95
C LEU A 168 0.51 -15.70 21.14
N GLN A 169 0.26 -16.43 20.04
CA GLN A 169 -0.20 -17.81 20.11
C GLN A 169 0.85 -18.71 20.75
N LEU A 170 2.11 -18.60 20.32
CA LEU A 170 3.21 -19.41 20.84
C LEU A 170 3.43 -19.16 22.34
N TRP A 171 3.55 -17.90 22.75
CA TRP A 171 3.83 -17.57 24.15
C TRP A 171 2.64 -17.84 25.07
N SER A 172 1.40 -17.66 24.58
CA SER A 172 0.21 -18.07 25.34
C SER A 172 0.13 -19.58 25.52
N CYS A 173 0.49 -20.36 24.49
CA CYS A 173 0.59 -21.81 24.58
C CYS A 173 1.64 -22.23 25.62
N GLU A 174 2.86 -21.72 25.53
CA GLU A 174 3.94 -22.03 26.48
C GLU A 174 3.60 -21.63 27.93
N ALA A 175 2.89 -20.51 28.11
CA ALA A 175 2.50 -20.02 29.43
C ALA A 175 1.33 -20.78 30.04
N LEU A 176 0.35 -21.26 29.27
CA LEU A 176 -0.87 -21.94 29.73
C LEU A 176 -0.77 -23.45 29.70
N THR A 177 0.05 -24.01 28.81
CA THR A 177 0.20 -25.45 28.61
C THR A 177 1.69 -25.85 28.54
N PRO A 178 2.45 -25.69 29.64
CA PRO A 178 3.91 -25.88 29.63
C PRO A 178 4.35 -27.30 29.24
N ASP A 179 3.49 -28.29 29.45
CA ASP A 179 3.76 -29.68 29.08
C ASP A 179 3.32 -30.06 27.66
N ALA A 180 2.63 -29.14 26.96
CA ALA A 180 2.16 -29.36 25.58
C ALA A 180 3.24 -29.01 24.56
N ASN A 181 3.21 -29.69 23.42
CA ASN A 181 4.04 -29.30 22.28
C ASN A 181 3.42 -28.08 21.58
N CYS A 182 3.97 -26.88 21.84
CA CYS A 182 3.54 -25.63 21.21
C CYS A 182 4.15 -25.39 19.81
N ASP A 183 4.76 -26.41 19.20
CA ASP A 183 5.39 -26.33 17.85
C ASP A 183 6.41 -25.18 17.68
N ALA A 184 7.10 -24.79 18.76
CA ALA A 184 8.07 -23.68 18.77
C ALA A 184 9.13 -23.81 17.67
N ALA A 185 9.61 -25.01 17.41
CA ALA A 185 10.61 -25.26 16.37
C ALA A 185 10.06 -25.00 14.94
N ARG A 186 8.77 -25.24 14.70
CA ARG A 186 8.12 -24.95 13.43
C ARG A 186 7.90 -23.45 13.30
N ALA A 187 7.41 -22.79 14.35
CA ALA A 187 7.23 -21.34 14.40
C ALA A 187 8.54 -20.60 14.13
N SER A 188 9.63 -21.01 14.79
CA SER A 188 10.96 -20.43 14.61
C SER A 188 11.51 -20.59 13.19
N ARG A 189 11.38 -21.77 12.58
CA ARG A 189 11.81 -22.00 11.18
C ARG A 189 10.99 -21.17 10.19
N ARG A 190 9.67 -21.06 10.39
CA ARG A 190 8.81 -20.23 9.57
C ARG A 190 9.19 -18.76 9.71
N ALA A 191 9.36 -18.26 10.93
CA ALA A 191 9.79 -16.90 11.20
C ALA A 191 11.14 -16.58 10.56
N LEU A 192 12.10 -17.52 10.54
CA LEU A 192 13.39 -17.35 9.86
C LEU A 192 13.21 -17.13 8.35
N LEU A 193 12.35 -17.92 7.69
CA LEU A 193 12.07 -17.76 6.25
C LEU A 193 11.40 -16.43 5.96
N GLN A 194 10.40 -16.04 6.78
CA GLN A 194 9.71 -14.77 6.66
C GLN A 194 10.66 -13.59 6.89
N LEU A 195 11.43 -13.60 8.00
CA LEU A 195 12.42 -12.56 8.31
C LEU A 195 13.46 -12.42 7.20
N THR A 196 13.97 -13.53 6.68
CA THR A 196 14.93 -13.50 5.58
C THR A 196 14.32 -12.90 4.33
N SER A 197 13.07 -13.24 4.00
CA SER A 197 12.40 -12.68 2.81
C SER A 197 12.15 -11.18 2.94
N VAL A 198 11.68 -10.69 4.10
CA VAL A 198 11.39 -9.25 4.29
C VAL A 198 12.62 -8.39 4.55
N SER A 199 13.75 -9.00 4.95
CA SER A 199 15.00 -8.26 5.21
C SER A 199 15.98 -8.34 4.05
N VAL A 200 16.21 -9.52 3.48
CA VAL A 200 17.26 -9.73 2.47
C VAL A 200 16.78 -9.36 1.06
N LEU A 201 15.55 -9.75 0.69
CA LEU A 201 15.04 -9.47 -0.65
C LEU A 201 14.96 -7.97 -0.97
N PRO A 202 14.45 -7.08 -0.10
CA PRO A 202 14.47 -5.64 -0.36
C PRO A 202 15.88 -5.10 -0.54
N VAL A 203 16.86 -5.52 0.28
CA VAL A 203 18.26 -5.09 0.15
C VAL A 203 18.83 -5.50 -1.22
N LEU A 204 18.60 -6.74 -1.65
CA LEU A 204 19.04 -7.20 -2.97
C LEU A 204 18.40 -6.38 -4.10
N LEU A 205 17.09 -6.11 -4.00
CA LEU A 205 16.38 -5.28 -4.98
C LEU A 205 16.90 -3.84 -5.00
N LEU A 206 17.22 -3.26 -3.83
CA LEU A 206 17.83 -1.93 -3.74
C LEU A 206 19.22 -1.88 -4.37
N LEU A 207 20.05 -2.88 -4.15
CA LEU A 207 21.40 -2.96 -4.77
C LEU A 207 21.29 -3.11 -6.30
N LEU A 208 20.45 -4.01 -6.79
CA LEU A 208 20.20 -4.20 -8.21
C LEU A 208 19.59 -2.94 -8.83
N GLY A 209 18.67 -2.30 -8.12
CA GLY A 209 18.02 -1.07 -8.53
C GLY A 209 19.00 0.10 -8.63
N SER A 210 19.86 0.26 -7.63
CA SER A 210 20.92 1.28 -7.62
C SER A 210 21.89 1.07 -8.77
N ALA A 211 22.33 -0.17 -9.02
CA ALA A 211 23.19 -0.49 -10.14
C ALA A 211 22.51 -0.20 -11.50
N ALA A 212 21.23 -0.53 -11.64
CA ALA A 212 20.46 -0.23 -12.84
C ALA A 212 20.28 1.28 -13.07
N LEU A 213 20.00 2.05 -12.01
CA LEU A 213 19.87 3.50 -12.04
C LEU A 213 21.20 4.16 -12.42
N LEU A 214 22.29 3.81 -11.75
CA LEU A 214 23.63 4.36 -12.04
C LEU A 214 24.06 4.05 -13.48
N ARG A 215 23.80 2.82 -13.95
CA ARG A 215 24.06 2.44 -15.35
C ARG A 215 23.25 3.29 -16.33
N GLU A 216 21.96 3.53 -16.06
CA GLU A 216 21.12 4.37 -16.93
C GLU A 216 21.61 5.82 -16.97
N LEU A 217 21.95 6.40 -15.80
CA LEU A 217 22.51 7.74 -15.68
C LEU A 217 23.84 7.86 -16.43
N TRP A 218 24.73 6.87 -16.29
CA TRP A 218 25.99 6.82 -17.00
C TRP A 218 25.80 6.74 -18.53
N LEU A 219 24.87 5.91 -19.00
CA LEU A 219 24.57 5.82 -20.45
C LEU A 219 24.04 7.15 -21.00
N ARG A 220 23.21 7.86 -20.23
CA ARG A 220 22.71 9.18 -20.62
C ARG A 220 23.81 10.23 -20.64
N TRP A 221 24.64 10.25 -19.61
CA TRP A 221 25.79 11.15 -19.55
C TRP A 221 26.77 10.92 -20.71
N ARG A 222 26.95 9.68 -21.14
CA ARG A 222 27.80 9.32 -22.32
C ARG A 222 27.10 9.53 -23.67
N GLY A 223 25.85 9.99 -23.69
CA GLY A 223 25.07 10.13 -24.93
C GLY A 223 24.75 8.79 -25.62
N ARG A 224 24.81 7.66 -24.86
CA ARG A 224 24.56 6.30 -25.38
C ARG A 224 23.17 5.75 -24.97
N ALA A 225 22.37 6.54 -24.28
CA ALA A 225 21.00 6.15 -23.96
C ALA A 225 20.16 6.14 -25.24
N ALA A 226 19.24 5.17 -25.32
CA ALA A 226 18.28 5.13 -26.42
C ALA A 226 17.42 6.41 -26.41
N GLU A 227 17.18 6.99 -27.58
CA GLU A 227 16.24 8.10 -27.72
C GLU A 227 14.82 7.65 -27.37
N ALA A 228 14.13 8.50 -26.61
CA ALA A 228 12.74 8.26 -26.29
C ALA A 228 11.87 8.49 -27.54
N PRO A 229 10.91 7.59 -27.81
CA PRO A 229 9.98 7.83 -28.90
C PRO A 229 9.12 9.06 -28.61
N PRO A 230 8.56 9.72 -29.64
CA PRO A 230 7.64 10.83 -29.45
C PRO A 230 6.47 10.42 -28.53
N LEU A 231 6.20 11.20 -27.49
CA LEU A 231 5.11 10.94 -26.57
C LEU A 231 3.77 11.16 -27.29
N GLN A 232 3.08 10.07 -27.54
CA GLN A 232 1.76 10.08 -28.17
C GLN A 232 0.66 9.96 -27.10
N GLY A 233 -0.49 10.57 -27.35
CA GLY A 233 -1.63 10.53 -26.46
C GLY A 233 -2.93 10.87 -27.18
N PRO A 234 -4.07 10.72 -26.52
CA PRO A 234 -5.37 11.03 -27.08
C PRO A 234 -5.53 12.52 -27.40
N GLN A 235 -6.37 12.82 -28.39
CA GLN A 235 -6.68 14.19 -28.80
C GLN A 235 -7.72 14.83 -27.83
N LEU A 236 -7.27 15.08 -26.60
CA LEU A 236 -8.05 15.76 -25.55
C LEU A 236 -7.50 17.18 -25.35
N SER A 237 -8.39 18.13 -25.10
CA SER A 237 -8.01 19.48 -24.67
C SER A 237 -7.60 19.51 -23.20
N GLY A 238 -6.99 20.60 -22.73
CA GLY A 238 -6.71 20.78 -21.30
C GLY A 238 -7.99 20.79 -20.45
N LEU A 239 -9.09 21.35 -20.98
CA LEU A 239 -10.39 21.35 -20.32
C LEU A 239 -10.96 19.92 -20.21
N ASP A 240 -10.79 19.08 -21.24
CA ASP A 240 -11.19 17.68 -21.18
C ASP A 240 -10.41 16.92 -20.10
N ALA A 241 -9.12 17.19 -19.95
CA ALA A 241 -8.31 16.59 -18.91
C ALA A 241 -8.77 17.02 -17.51
N VAL A 242 -9.10 18.30 -17.30
CA VAL A 242 -9.67 18.77 -16.02
C VAL A 242 -11.00 18.09 -15.73
N LEU A 243 -11.91 18.00 -16.70
CA LEU A 243 -13.19 17.31 -16.52
C LEU A 243 -13.02 15.81 -16.25
N LEU A 244 -12.05 15.17 -16.89
CA LEU A 244 -11.78 13.75 -16.67
C LEU A 244 -11.24 13.52 -15.25
N ILE A 245 -10.28 14.33 -14.80
CA ILE A 245 -9.67 14.17 -13.48
C ILE A 245 -10.60 14.68 -12.38
N ALA A 246 -10.94 15.96 -12.40
CA ALA A 246 -11.74 16.56 -11.33
C ALA A 246 -13.19 16.07 -11.35
N GLY A 247 -13.83 16.04 -12.51
CA GLY A 247 -15.23 15.60 -12.63
C GLY A 247 -15.39 14.09 -12.60
N GLY A 248 -14.63 13.40 -13.43
CA GLY A 248 -14.74 11.96 -13.58
C GLY A 248 -14.10 11.19 -12.45
N PHE A 249 -12.77 11.33 -12.29
CA PHE A 249 -12.02 10.55 -11.31
C PHE A 249 -12.40 10.96 -9.87
N VAL A 250 -12.33 12.25 -9.52
CA VAL A 250 -12.56 12.69 -8.13
C VAL A 250 -14.05 12.74 -7.80
N VAL A 251 -14.84 13.56 -8.49
CA VAL A 251 -16.24 13.79 -8.07
C VAL A 251 -17.08 12.53 -8.29
N ILE A 252 -17.04 11.90 -9.46
CA ILE A 252 -17.86 10.73 -9.73
C ILE A 252 -17.24 9.48 -9.07
N GLY A 253 -15.93 9.24 -9.24
CA GLY A 253 -15.26 8.08 -8.72
C GLY A 253 -15.11 8.11 -7.19
N GLU A 254 -14.37 9.08 -6.65
CA GLU A 254 -13.99 9.09 -5.23
C GLU A 254 -15.08 9.61 -4.29
N LEU A 255 -16.03 10.47 -4.78
CA LEU A 255 -17.09 11.00 -3.93
C LEU A 255 -18.42 10.29 -4.15
N LEU A 256 -18.98 10.36 -5.38
CA LEU A 256 -20.35 9.90 -5.61
C LEU A 256 -20.46 8.37 -5.59
N THR A 257 -19.47 7.65 -6.09
CA THR A 257 -19.53 6.19 -6.12
C THR A 257 -19.53 5.58 -4.72
N PRO A 258 -18.59 5.89 -3.79
CA PRO A 258 -18.66 5.37 -2.42
C PRO A 258 -19.94 5.80 -1.70
N LEU A 259 -20.40 7.02 -1.89
CA LEU A 259 -21.59 7.57 -1.23
C LEU A 259 -22.88 6.86 -1.66
N LEU A 260 -23.03 6.54 -2.96
CA LEU A 260 -24.28 6.02 -3.52
C LEU A 260 -24.24 4.48 -3.66
N VAL A 261 -23.12 3.93 -4.14
CA VAL A 261 -22.97 2.48 -4.40
C VAL A 261 -22.53 1.72 -3.16
N GLY A 262 -21.68 2.32 -2.33
CA GLY A 262 -21.13 1.67 -1.13
C GLY A 262 -22.20 1.11 -0.19
N PRO A 263 -23.17 1.91 0.30
CA PRO A 263 -24.24 1.43 1.18
C PRO A 263 -25.13 0.34 0.55
N LEU A 264 -25.43 0.48 -0.75
CA LEU A 264 -26.25 -0.51 -1.48
C LEU A 264 -25.53 -1.85 -1.58
N LEU A 265 -24.23 -1.82 -1.90
CA LEU A 265 -23.43 -3.03 -2.01
C LEU A 265 -23.24 -3.71 -0.66
N THR A 266 -22.92 -2.94 0.38
CA THR A 266 -22.78 -3.48 1.74
C THR A 266 -24.09 -4.10 2.22
N GLY A 267 -25.25 -3.45 1.97
CA GLY A 267 -26.56 -3.97 2.30
C GLY A 267 -26.88 -5.29 1.57
N LEU A 268 -26.55 -5.38 0.28
CA LEU A 268 -26.70 -6.59 -0.51
C LEU A 268 -25.85 -7.75 0.03
N LEU A 269 -24.57 -7.50 0.34
CA LEU A 269 -23.65 -8.51 0.86
C LEU A 269 -24.08 -9.02 2.24
N LEU A 270 -24.67 -8.15 3.08
CA LEU A 270 -25.27 -8.56 4.35
C LEU A 270 -26.50 -9.43 4.15
N GLN A 271 -27.39 -9.09 3.21
CA GLN A 271 -28.55 -9.92 2.87
C GLN A 271 -28.16 -11.32 2.34
N LEU A 272 -27.04 -11.38 1.60
CA LEU A 272 -26.48 -12.64 1.09
C LEU A 272 -25.70 -13.41 2.17
N ALA A 273 -25.71 -12.96 3.42
CA ALA A 273 -25.01 -13.54 4.56
C ALA A 273 -23.50 -13.80 4.32
N VAL A 274 -22.87 -12.97 3.50
CA VAL A 274 -21.41 -13.03 3.30
C VAL A 274 -20.71 -12.53 4.56
N THR A 275 -19.88 -13.36 5.15
CA THR A 275 -19.18 -13.05 6.41
C THR A 275 -17.84 -12.36 6.19
N SER A 276 -17.40 -11.55 7.18
CA SER A 276 -16.04 -11.02 7.25
C SER A 276 -15.02 -12.17 7.32
N PRO A 277 -13.81 -12.04 6.74
CA PRO A 277 -13.31 -10.90 5.94
C PRO A 277 -13.58 -11.01 4.43
N LEU A 278 -14.29 -12.06 3.96
CA LEU A 278 -14.60 -12.21 2.54
C LEU A 278 -15.55 -11.10 2.04
N ARG A 279 -16.46 -10.65 2.90
CA ARG A 279 -17.37 -9.53 2.58
C ARG A 279 -16.58 -8.27 2.23
N GLU A 280 -15.56 -7.93 3.00
CA GLU A 280 -14.68 -6.78 2.76
C GLU A 280 -13.93 -6.95 1.44
N GLY A 281 -13.43 -8.15 1.14
CA GLY A 281 -12.76 -8.45 -0.13
C GLY A 281 -13.67 -8.23 -1.34
N ILE A 282 -14.88 -8.79 -1.32
CA ILE A 282 -15.87 -8.61 -2.41
C ILE A 282 -16.28 -7.14 -2.51
N ASN A 283 -16.48 -6.46 -1.37
CA ASN A 283 -16.85 -5.05 -1.34
C ASN A 283 -15.78 -4.19 -2.02
N VAL A 284 -14.50 -4.41 -1.70
CA VAL A 284 -13.37 -3.67 -2.31
C VAL A 284 -13.33 -3.86 -3.83
N VAL A 285 -13.41 -5.10 -4.33
CA VAL A 285 -13.43 -5.35 -5.79
C VAL A 285 -14.61 -4.67 -6.47
N SER A 286 -15.81 -4.85 -5.91
CA SER A 286 -17.05 -4.36 -6.53
C SER A 286 -17.13 -2.82 -6.51
N LEU A 287 -16.74 -2.22 -5.39
CA LEU A 287 -16.71 -0.75 -5.26
C LEU A 287 -15.65 -0.15 -6.19
N TYR A 288 -14.48 -0.80 -6.32
CA TYR A 288 -13.43 -0.32 -7.21
C TYR A 288 -13.85 -0.42 -8.69
N LEU A 289 -14.52 -1.49 -9.11
CA LEU A 289 -15.10 -1.61 -10.45
C LEU A 289 -16.14 -0.51 -10.72
N ALA A 290 -16.99 -0.22 -9.75
CA ALA A 290 -17.97 0.88 -9.86
C ALA A 290 -17.28 2.26 -9.95
N LEU A 291 -16.23 2.48 -9.15
CA LEU A 291 -15.40 3.69 -9.19
C LEU A 291 -14.77 3.89 -10.56
N MET A 292 -14.25 2.83 -11.17
CA MET A 292 -13.63 2.88 -12.50
C MET A 292 -14.64 3.21 -13.61
N ALA A 293 -15.88 2.75 -13.48
CA ALA A 293 -16.88 2.79 -14.56
C ALA A 293 -17.18 4.21 -15.04
N GLY A 294 -17.41 5.16 -14.12
CA GLY A 294 -17.71 6.55 -14.43
C GLY A 294 -16.61 7.27 -15.23
N PRO A 295 -15.39 7.35 -14.69
CA PRO A 295 -14.25 7.99 -15.38
C PRO A 295 -13.92 7.33 -16.74
N LEU A 296 -13.96 6.01 -16.82
CA LEU A 296 -13.70 5.30 -18.09
C LEU A 296 -14.80 5.55 -19.12
N LEU A 297 -16.08 5.63 -18.70
CA LEU A 297 -17.17 6.00 -19.58
C LEU A 297 -17.00 7.43 -20.12
N ILE A 298 -16.66 8.38 -19.24
CA ILE A 298 -16.36 9.77 -19.63
C ILE A 298 -15.21 9.79 -20.63
N LEU A 299 -14.11 9.09 -20.35
CA LEU A 299 -12.98 9.00 -21.26
C LEU A 299 -13.40 8.41 -22.62
N ALA A 300 -14.16 7.32 -22.61
CA ALA A 300 -14.67 6.68 -23.83
C ALA A 300 -15.56 7.61 -24.66
N LEU A 301 -16.44 8.37 -24.01
CA LEU A 301 -17.29 9.37 -24.68
C LEU A 301 -16.46 10.53 -25.27
N MET A 302 -15.45 11.02 -24.54
CA MET A 302 -14.54 12.06 -25.03
C MET A 302 -13.71 11.61 -26.24
N LEU A 303 -13.39 10.31 -26.32
CA LEU A 303 -12.61 9.71 -27.39
C LEU A 303 -13.48 9.24 -28.57
N ARG A 304 -14.78 9.24 -28.45
CA ARG A 304 -15.71 8.73 -29.48
C ARG A 304 -15.46 9.39 -30.84
N GLY A 305 -15.28 8.58 -31.87
CA GLY A 305 -15.01 9.06 -33.24
C GLY A 305 -13.57 9.52 -33.51
N LYS A 306 -12.66 9.45 -32.52
CA LYS A 306 -11.26 9.93 -32.62
C LYS A 306 -10.22 8.82 -32.71
N GLY A 307 -10.56 7.60 -33.14
CA GLY A 307 -9.62 6.46 -33.14
C GLY A 307 -9.20 6.03 -31.71
N ALA A 308 -10.11 6.03 -30.83
CA ALA A 308 -10.12 6.16 -29.38
C ALA A 308 -9.03 5.44 -28.60
N LEU A 309 -8.95 4.11 -28.67
CA LEU A 309 -8.02 3.31 -27.85
C LEU A 309 -6.57 3.35 -28.36
N ALA A 310 -6.37 3.57 -29.66
CA ALA A 310 -5.02 3.68 -30.24
C ALA A 310 -4.24 4.87 -29.64
N GLY A 311 -4.93 5.97 -29.29
CA GLY A 311 -4.33 7.15 -28.67
C GLY A 311 -3.73 6.87 -27.29
N LEU A 312 -4.26 5.92 -26.51
CA LEU A 312 -3.75 5.57 -25.19
C LEU A 312 -2.42 4.79 -25.23
N GLN A 313 -2.08 4.17 -26.38
CA GLN A 313 -0.79 3.48 -26.60
C GLN A 313 -0.53 2.32 -25.64
N PHE A 314 -1.51 1.48 -25.36
CA PHE A 314 -1.33 0.30 -24.51
C PHE A 314 -0.21 -0.60 -25.01
N ARG A 315 -0.24 -0.95 -26.30
CA ARG A 315 0.82 -1.72 -26.98
C ARG A 315 1.27 -2.95 -26.20
N TRP A 316 0.34 -3.83 -25.82
CA TRP A 316 0.63 -5.02 -25.02
C TRP A 316 1.65 -5.98 -25.67
N ASN A 317 1.68 -6.05 -27.00
CA ASN A 317 2.60 -6.92 -27.74
C ASN A 317 3.88 -6.18 -28.15
N PRO A 318 5.07 -6.81 -28.01
CA PRO A 318 5.31 -8.06 -27.30
C PRO A 318 5.28 -7.88 -25.77
N LEU A 319 4.62 -8.79 -25.06
CA LEU A 319 4.48 -8.72 -23.58
C LEU A 319 5.84 -8.73 -22.87
N ALA A 320 6.78 -9.56 -23.35
CA ALA A 320 8.13 -9.63 -22.79
C ALA A 320 8.86 -8.27 -22.78
N LEU A 321 8.63 -7.43 -23.80
CA LEU A 321 9.22 -6.08 -23.84
C LEU A 321 8.60 -5.18 -22.77
N ASN A 322 7.26 -5.21 -22.62
CA ASN A 322 6.59 -4.44 -21.58
C ASN A 322 7.04 -4.87 -20.17
N LEU A 323 7.14 -6.18 -19.94
CA LEU A 323 7.62 -6.73 -18.67
C LEU A 323 9.07 -6.30 -18.39
N ARG A 324 9.97 -6.40 -19.39
CA ARG A 324 11.36 -5.95 -19.25
C ARG A 324 11.46 -4.46 -18.92
N GLN A 325 10.67 -3.62 -19.60
CA GLN A 325 10.66 -2.17 -19.38
C GLN A 325 10.04 -1.82 -18.03
N GLY A 326 8.94 -2.47 -17.65
CA GLY A 326 8.30 -2.31 -16.35
C GLY A 326 9.22 -2.73 -15.20
N LEU A 327 9.85 -3.90 -15.28
CA LEU A 327 10.79 -4.39 -14.29
C LEU A 327 12.03 -3.48 -14.18
N LYS A 328 12.58 -3.01 -15.31
CA LYS A 328 13.68 -2.02 -15.28
C LYS A 328 13.26 -0.74 -14.57
N GLY A 329 12.07 -0.23 -14.86
CA GLY A 329 11.51 0.97 -14.23
C GLY A 329 11.32 0.77 -12.73
N LEU A 330 10.74 -0.36 -12.33
CA LEU A 330 10.58 -0.74 -10.92
C LEU A 330 11.93 -0.73 -10.19
N LEU A 331 12.91 -1.46 -10.70
CA LEU A 331 14.22 -1.55 -10.07
C LEU A 331 14.88 -0.16 -9.90
N MET A 332 14.77 0.70 -10.92
CA MET A 332 15.38 2.04 -10.88
C MET A 332 14.66 3.00 -9.93
N VAL A 333 13.36 2.85 -9.73
CA VAL A 333 12.60 3.74 -8.83
C VAL A 333 12.71 3.32 -7.37
N LEU A 334 12.91 2.03 -7.07
CA LEU A 334 13.02 1.50 -5.70
C LEU A 334 14.02 2.28 -4.82
N PRO A 335 15.29 2.48 -5.21
CA PRO A 335 16.25 3.20 -4.36
C PRO A 335 15.85 4.67 -4.16
N LEU A 336 15.18 5.30 -5.14
CA LEU A 336 14.75 6.69 -5.03
C LEU A 336 13.58 6.83 -4.06
N VAL A 337 12.58 5.95 -4.15
CA VAL A 337 11.44 5.94 -3.23
C VAL A 337 11.90 5.61 -1.81
N SER A 338 12.77 4.61 -1.65
CA SER A 338 13.32 4.23 -0.34
C SER A 338 14.13 5.36 0.29
N LEU A 339 14.95 6.05 -0.49
CA LEU A 339 15.71 7.21 -0.01
C LEU A 339 14.79 8.35 0.44
N VAL A 340 13.77 8.67 -0.35
CA VAL A 340 12.82 9.74 -0.02
C VAL A 340 11.98 9.37 1.20
N GLY A 341 11.50 8.15 1.31
CA GLY A 341 10.77 7.68 2.50
C GLY A 341 11.64 7.70 3.75
N TRP A 342 12.92 7.29 3.65
CA TRP A 342 13.87 7.38 4.76
C TRP A 342 14.14 8.83 5.17
N LEU A 343 14.40 9.73 4.22
CA LEU A 343 14.59 11.15 4.50
C LEU A 343 13.36 11.78 5.15
N GLN A 344 12.17 11.44 4.66
CA GLN A 344 10.91 11.90 5.24
C GLN A 344 10.79 11.45 6.70
N GLY A 345 11.06 10.18 7.00
CA GLY A 345 11.05 9.66 8.36
C GLY A 345 12.04 10.35 9.28
N GLN A 346 13.26 10.71 8.77
CA GLN A 346 14.25 11.45 9.56
C GLN A 346 13.87 12.91 9.82
N LEU A 347 13.19 13.57 8.89
CA LEU A 347 12.89 15.00 8.95
C LEU A 347 11.57 15.32 9.67
N TRP A 348 10.56 14.49 9.48
CA TRP A 348 9.20 14.72 9.96
C TRP A 348 8.63 13.60 10.82
N GLY A 349 9.37 12.49 11.00
CA GLY A 349 8.84 11.28 11.62
C GLY A 349 7.84 10.56 10.71
N ASP A 350 6.96 9.77 11.31
CA ASP A 350 5.85 9.13 10.59
C ASP A 350 4.59 9.99 10.74
N PRO A 351 4.17 10.71 9.68
CA PRO A 351 2.99 11.58 9.75
C PRO A 351 1.66 10.79 9.75
N GLY A 352 1.70 9.47 9.74
CA GLY A 352 0.50 8.63 9.69
C GLY A 352 -0.19 8.57 8.32
N GLY A 353 -1.41 8.11 8.30
CA GLY A 353 -2.29 8.18 7.15
C GLY A 353 -2.06 7.13 6.07
N SER A 354 -1.70 5.92 6.45
CA SER A 354 -1.60 4.81 5.49
C SER A 354 -2.92 4.51 4.79
N ASN A 355 -2.83 3.93 3.60
CA ASN A 355 -4.00 3.46 2.87
C ASN A 355 -4.71 2.33 3.66
N PRO A 356 -6.03 2.44 3.95
CA PRO A 356 -6.77 1.43 4.72
C PRO A 356 -6.69 0.00 4.15
N LEU A 357 -6.46 -0.15 2.85
CA LEU A 357 -6.30 -1.46 2.23
C LEU A 357 -5.07 -2.22 2.78
N LEU A 358 -4.00 -1.50 3.15
CA LEU A 358 -2.78 -2.11 3.70
C LEU A 358 -3.06 -2.80 5.02
N GLU A 359 -3.85 -2.17 5.89
CA GLU A 359 -4.28 -2.74 7.17
C GLU A 359 -5.17 -3.96 6.98
N LEU A 360 -6.14 -3.90 6.04
CA LEU A 360 -6.98 -5.05 5.70
C LEU A 360 -6.17 -6.25 5.21
N VAL A 361 -5.14 -6.03 4.41
CA VAL A 361 -4.24 -7.10 3.92
C VAL A 361 -3.41 -7.66 5.07
N LEU A 362 -2.78 -6.80 5.87
CA LEU A 362 -1.89 -7.19 6.96
C LEU A 362 -2.61 -8.04 8.03
N ASN A 363 -3.88 -7.72 8.30
CA ASN A 363 -4.69 -8.39 9.32
C ASN A 363 -5.57 -9.54 8.78
N SER A 364 -5.56 -9.78 7.47
CA SER A 364 -6.39 -10.84 6.87
C SER A 364 -5.65 -12.18 6.77
N HIS A 365 -6.27 -13.24 7.31
CA HIS A 365 -5.83 -14.64 7.15
C HIS A 365 -6.77 -15.44 6.24
N ASN A 366 -7.67 -14.76 5.50
CA ASN A 366 -8.63 -15.38 4.60
C ASN A 366 -8.12 -15.31 3.15
N VAL A 367 -7.71 -16.45 2.59
CA VAL A 367 -7.15 -16.52 1.24
C VAL A 367 -8.07 -15.95 0.15
N PRO A 368 -9.39 -16.24 0.12
CA PRO A 368 -10.31 -15.60 -0.81
C PRO A 368 -10.38 -14.07 -0.68
N ALA A 369 -10.39 -13.53 0.54
CA ALA A 369 -10.36 -12.08 0.76
C ALA A 369 -9.05 -11.47 0.27
N LEU A 370 -7.90 -12.09 0.59
CA LEU A 370 -6.58 -11.66 0.09
C LEU A 370 -6.50 -11.71 -1.43
N ALA A 371 -7.12 -12.71 -2.08
CA ALA A 371 -7.19 -12.76 -3.54
C ALA A 371 -7.98 -11.57 -4.11
N CYS A 372 -9.09 -11.17 -3.47
CA CYS A 372 -9.86 -9.98 -3.85
C CYS A 372 -9.02 -8.70 -3.68
N PHE A 373 -8.36 -8.51 -2.54
CA PHE A 373 -7.49 -7.35 -2.29
C PHE A 373 -6.34 -7.30 -3.28
N GLY A 374 -5.65 -8.44 -3.49
CA GLY A 374 -4.55 -8.55 -4.44
C GLY A 374 -4.98 -8.28 -5.88
N PHE A 375 -6.13 -8.80 -6.33
CA PHE A 375 -6.67 -8.54 -7.65
C PHE A 375 -6.96 -7.05 -7.85
N THR A 376 -7.56 -6.39 -6.86
CA THR A 376 -7.81 -4.95 -6.93
C THR A 376 -6.50 -4.17 -6.98
N ALA A 377 -5.57 -4.41 -6.06
CA ALA A 377 -4.35 -3.63 -5.95
C ALA A 377 -3.36 -3.88 -7.09
N ILE A 378 -3.23 -5.12 -7.57
CA ILE A 378 -2.18 -5.53 -8.53
C ILE A 378 -2.66 -5.40 -9.98
N VAL A 379 -3.96 -5.55 -10.22
CA VAL A 379 -4.50 -5.59 -11.59
C VAL A 379 -5.41 -4.41 -11.88
N LEU A 380 -6.51 -4.25 -11.11
CA LEU A 380 -7.53 -3.24 -11.42
C LEU A 380 -7.00 -1.82 -11.24
N ALA A 381 -6.37 -1.53 -10.10
CA ALA A 381 -5.87 -0.19 -9.80
C ALA A 381 -4.80 0.25 -10.81
N PRO A 382 -3.72 -0.51 -11.08
CA PRO A 382 -2.73 -0.12 -12.08
C PRO A 382 -3.30 0.07 -13.48
N LEU A 383 -4.22 -0.81 -13.91
CA LEU A 383 -4.84 -0.69 -15.23
C LEU A 383 -5.64 0.62 -15.36
N PHE A 384 -6.42 0.94 -14.36
CA PHE A 384 -7.25 2.13 -14.33
C PHE A 384 -6.41 3.41 -14.17
N GLU A 385 -5.58 3.46 -13.15
CA GLU A 385 -4.82 4.66 -12.81
C GLU A 385 -3.81 5.03 -13.90
N GLU A 386 -3.10 4.07 -14.47
CA GLU A 386 -2.19 4.36 -15.58
C GLU A 386 -2.95 4.82 -16.82
N THR A 387 -4.17 4.32 -17.07
CA THR A 387 -5.02 4.80 -18.16
C THR A 387 -5.37 6.28 -17.98
N ILE A 388 -5.74 6.69 -16.77
CA ILE A 388 -6.12 8.06 -16.47
C ILE A 388 -4.90 8.99 -16.43
N PHE A 389 -3.87 8.63 -15.64
CA PHE A 389 -2.73 9.51 -15.39
C PHE A 389 -1.71 9.50 -16.51
N ARG A 390 -1.28 8.32 -17.01
CA ARG A 390 -0.21 8.20 -18.02
C ARG A 390 -0.75 8.03 -19.43
N GLY A 391 -1.96 7.50 -19.57
CA GLY A 391 -2.65 7.39 -20.86
C GLY A 391 -3.28 8.72 -21.30
N ALA A 392 -3.97 9.41 -20.40
CA ALA A 392 -4.71 10.62 -20.74
C ALA A 392 -4.02 11.91 -20.24
N LEU A 393 -3.83 12.10 -18.93
CA LEU A 393 -3.35 13.36 -18.34
C LEU A 393 -1.94 13.73 -18.80
N LEU A 394 -0.96 12.81 -18.67
CA LEU A 394 0.45 13.07 -18.98
C LEU A 394 0.65 13.57 -20.42
N PRO A 395 0.13 12.92 -21.48
CA PRO A 395 0.31 13.41 -22.85
C PRO A 395 -0.38 14.77 -23.09
N VAL A 396 -1.53 15.02 -22.47
CA VAL A 396 -2.22 16.32 -22.57
C VAL A 396 -1.38 17.42 -21.94
N ALA A 397 -0.86 17.21 -20.73
CA ALA A 397 0.00 18.16 -20.04
C ALA A 397 1.32 18.40 -20.80
N ALA A 398 1.92 17.34 -21.33
CA ALA A 398 3.19 17.40 -22.05
C ALA A 398 3.14 18.23 -23.33
N ARG A 399 1.98 18.34 -23.98
CA ARG A 399 1.82 19.22 -25.14
C ARG A 399 2.03 20.71 -24.84
N LYS A 400 1.79 21.13 -23.60
CA LYS A 400 1.97 22.54 -23.17
C LYS A 400 3.24 22.74 -22.34
N LEU A 401 3.59 21.76 -21.50
CA LEU A 401 4.66 21.87 -20.50
C LEU A 401 5.96 21.13 -20.90
N GLY A 402 5.97 20.47 -22.07
CA GLY A 402 7.02 19.55 -22.41
C GLY A 402 6.94 18.23 -21.63
N ALA A 403 7.75 17.25 -21.99
CA ALA A 403 7.70 15.90 -21.39
C ALA A 403 7.95 15.92 -19.88
N ALA A 404 8.96 16.67 -19.42
CA ALA A 404 9.27 16.79 -17.99
C ALA A 404 8.15 17.41 -17.18
N GLY A 405 7.56 18.54 -17.67
CA GLY A 405 6.44 19.19 -17.01
C GLY A 405 5.18 18.30 -16.99
N GLY A 406 4.92 17.55 -18.07
CA GLY A 406 3.82 16.57 -18.12
C GLY A 406 4.01 15.43 -17.11
N ILE A 407 5.23 14.89 -16.98
CA ILE A 407 5.57 13.86 -15.99
C ILE A 407 5.34 14.39 -14.57
N LEU A 408 5.87 15.58 -14.26
CA LEU A 408 5.75 16.17 -12.92
C LEU A 408 4.30 16.45 -12.55
N LEU A 409 3.52 17.06 -13.45
CA LEU A 409 2.10 17.33 -13.19
C LEU A 409 1.31 16.03 -12.99
N SER A 410 1.51 15.03 -13.86
CA SER A 410 0.83 13.73 -13.72
C SER A 410 1.22 13.02 -12.43
N ALA A 411 2.49 13.09 -12.02
CA ALA A 411 2.98 12.51 -10.77
C ALA A 411 2.42 13.23 -9.54
N ALA A 412 2.35 14.55 -9.56
CA ALA A 412 1.79 15.34 -8.46
C ALA A 412 0.31 15.05 -8.25
N VAL A 413 -0.49 15.04 -9.34
CA VAL A 413 -1.92 14.72 -9.27
C VAL A 413 -2.12 13.27 -8.78
N PHE A 414 -1.33 12.32 -9.26
CA PHE A 414 -1.34 10.93 -8.80
C PHE A 414 -1.05 10.80 -7.30
N ALA A 415 -0.02 11.49 -6.79
CA ALA A 415 0.36 11.43 -5.39
C ALA A 415 -0.73 12.04 -4.48
N VAL A 416 -1.28 13.19 -4.85
CA VAL A 416 -2.36 13.86 -4.09
C VAL A 416 -3.64 13.03 -4.06
N ALA A 417 -3.97 12.35 -5.16
CA ALA A 417 -5.16 11.49 -5.25
C ALA A 417 -5.15 10.31 -4.25
N HIS A 418 -4.02 9.96 -3.66
CA HIS A 418 -3.95 8.91 -2.64
C HIS A 418 -4.36 9.39 -1.23
N LEU A 419 -4.57 10.69 -1.03
CA LEU A 419 -5.07 11.29 0.22
C LEU A 419 -4.28 10.84 1.47
N SER A 420 -2.96 10.74 1.36
CA SER A 420 -2.04 10.35 2.42
C SER A 420 -0.84 11.29 2.42
N LEU A 421 -0.66 12.06 3.50
CA LEU A 421 0.51 12.92 3.67
C LEU A 421 1.78 12.10 3.91
N GLY A 422 1.68 10.99 4.62
CA GLY A 422 2.80 10.09 4.88
C GLY A 422 3.33 9.42 3.62
N GLU A 423 2.48 9.18 2.63
CA GLU A 423 2.87 8.54 1.37
C GLU A 423 3.10 9.53 0.23
N LEU A 424 2.84 10.84 0.43
CA LEU A 424 2.83 11.85 -0.63
C LEU A 424 4.16 11.93 -1.40
N LEU A 425 5.28 12.06 -0.70
CA LEU A 425 6.59 12.18 -1.34
C LEU A 425 7.06 10.85 -1.98
N PRO A 426 6.96 9.69 -1.31
CA PRO A 426 7.19 8.40 -1.95
C PRO A 426 6.36 8.17 -3.22
N LEU A 427 5.05 8.48 -3.19
CA LEU A 427 4.15 8.34 -4.34
C LEU A 427 4.46 9.35 -5.46
N LEU A 428 4.90 10.55 -5.12
CA LEU A 428 5.38 11.51 -6.11
C LEU A 428 6.58 10.95 -6.89
N VAL A 429 7.56 10.38 -6.18
CA VAL A 429 8.74 9.77 -6.81
C VAL A 429 8.37 8.54 -7.63
N LEU A 430 7.50 7.68 -7.13
CA LEU A 430 6.95 6.56 -7.90
C LEU A 430 6.23 7.06 -9.15
N GLY A 431 5.41 8.11 -8.99
CA GLY A 431 4.69 8.76 -10.08
C GLY A 431 5.58 9.31 -11.19
N ILE A 432 6.72 9.91 -10.81
CA ILE A 432 7.77 10.36 -11.75
C ILE A 432 8.39 9.15 -12.47
N GLY A 433 8.69 8.07 -11.76
CA GLY A 433 9.21 6.83 -12.33
C GLY A 433 8.28 6.22 -13.37
N LEU A 434 6.98 6.11 -13.04
CA LEU A 434 5.94 5.64 -13.97
C LEU A 434 5.83 6.55 -15.21
N GLY A 435 5.82 7.88 -15.01
CA GLY A 435 5.83 8.85 -16.09
C GLY A 435 7.07 8.75 -16.98
N TRP A 436 8.23 8.51 -16.37
CA TRP A 436 9.48 8.27 -17.10
C TRP A 436 9.42 6.97 -17.94
N VAL A 437 8.87 5.87 -17.39
CA VAL A 437 8.65 4.62 -18.15
C VAL A 437 7.70 4.86 -19.31
N ARG A 438 6.60 5.61 -19.11
CA ARG A 438 5.68 5.99 -20.17
C ARG A 438 6.36 6.75 -21.30
N TRP A 439 7.16 7.74 -20.95
CA TRP A 439 7.89 8.58 -21.91
C TRP A 439 8.97 7.78 -22.62
N SER A 440 9.84 7.06 -21.91
CA SER A 440 10.99 6.37 -22.48
C SER A 440 10.63 5.13 -23.29
N SER A 441 9.54 4.45 -22.95
CA SER A 441 9.06 3.24 -23.67
C SER A 441 8.08 3.56 -24.80
N GLY A 442 7.34 4.68 -24.72
CA GLY A 442 6.20 4.96 -25.59
C GLY A 442 5.02 4.00 -25.41
N ARG A 443 4.98 3.22 -24.29
CA ARG A 443 4.02 2.14 -24.06
C ARG A 443 3.32 2.31 -22.71
N LEU A 444 1.99 2.35 -22.72
CA LEU A 444 1.20 2.38 -21.49
C LEU A 444 1.26 1.01 -20.78
N GLY A 445 1.27 -0.09 -21.53
CA GLY A 445 1.37 -1.44 -20.95
C GLY A 445 2.62 -1.65 -20.09
N SER A 446 3.75 -0.99 -20.41
CA SER A 446 4.96 -1.02 -19.57
C SER A 446 4.75 -0.33 -18.22
N CYS A 447 3.96 0.78 -18.19
CA CYS A 447 3.63 1.48 -16.95
C CYS A 447 2.68 0.65 -16.08
N VAL A 448 1.63 0.08 -16.68
CA VAL A 448 0.69 -0.80 -15.98
C VAL A 448 1.43 -1.97 -15.33
N LEU A 449 2.35 -2.62 -16.06
CA LEU A 449 3.15 -3.72 -15.50
C LEU A 449 4.12 -3.24 -14.40
N MET A 450 4.78 -2.09 -14.57
CA MET A 450 5.63 -1.53 -13.52
C MET A 450 4.84 -1.26 -12.24
N HIS A 451 3.67 -0.63 -12.36
CA HIS A 451 2.80 -0.30 -11.23
C HIS A 451 2.24 -1.58 -10.57
N GLY A 452 1.74 -2.52 -11.37
CA GLY A 452 1.28 -3.82 -10.86
C GLY A 452 2.38 -4.60 -10.13
N LEU A 453 3.62 -4.59 -10.64
CA LEU A 453 4.77 -5.21 -9.96
C LEU A 453 5.15 -4.49 -8.66
N TRP A 454 5.06 -3.15 -8.62
CA TRP A 454 5.23 -2.39 -7.38
C TRP A 454 4.22 -2.81 -6.32
N ASN A 455 2.93 -2.80 -6.69
CA ASN A 455 1.85 -3.19 -5.79
C ASN A 455 1.94 -4.67 -5.39
N ALA A 456 2.35 -5.56 -6.30
CA ALA A 456 2.58 -6.97 -5.99
C ALA A 456 3.70 -7.18 -4.96
N LEU A 457 4.80 -6.41 -5.07
CA LEU A 457 5.91 -6.45 -4.11
C LEU A 457 5.45 -5.99 -2.72
N THR A 458 4.74 -4.86 -2.65
CA THR A 458 4.18 -4.34 -1.40
C THR A 458 3.16 -5.32 -0.81
N PHE A 459 2.24 -5.83 -1.62
CA PHE A 459 1.22 -6.79 -1.19
C PHE A 459 1.85 -8.08 -0.65
N ALA A 460 2.85 -8.63 -1.35
CA ALA A 460 3.56 -9.83 -0.91
C ALA A 460 4.27 -9.60 0.44
N ASN A 461 4.90 -8.43 0.63
CA ASN A 461 5.54 -8.08 1.90
C ASN A 461 4.52 -8.01 3.05
N LEU A 462 3.35 -7.39 2.83
CA LEU A 462 2.26 -7.35 3.81
C LEU A 462 1.75 -8.75 4.18
N VAL A 463 1.52 -9.60 3.18
CA VAL A 463 1.06 -10.98 3.41
C VAL A 463 2.11 -11.77 4.19
N VAL A 464 3.40 -11.65 3.86
CA VAL A 464 4.47 -12.34 4.57
C VAL A 464 4.56 -11.90 6.03
N LEU A 465 4.39 -10.60 6.31
CA LEU A 465 4.40 -10.06 7.67
C LEU A 465 3.10 -10.34 8.43
N GLY A 466 1.97 -10.47 7.74
CA GLY A 466 0.66 -10.76 8.33
C GLY A 466 0.46 -12.24 8.70
N TRP A 467 1.23 -13.16 8.12
CA TRP A 467 1.08 -14.62 8.27
C TRP A 467 2.22 -15.20 9.07
#